data_cb9ca9b8e15e4885e32c1a29f6a3bd10
#
_entry.id   cb9ca9b8e15e4885e32c1a29f6a3bd10
#
_cell.length_a   1.000
_cell.length_b   1.000
_cell.length_c   1.000
_cell.angle_alpha   90.00
_cell.angle_beta   90.00
_cell.angle_gamma   90.00
#
_symmetry.space_group_name_H-M   'P 1'
#
loop_
_entity.id
_entity.type
_entity.pdbx_description
1 polymer ?
#
loop_
_entity_poly.entity_id
_entity_poly.type
_entity_poly.pdbx_seq_one_letter_code
_entity_poly.pdbx_strand_id
1 'polypeptide(L)'
;TLADHPVETLGPTVVVDGKTFVFTSDSGPGWDFADAAPEIDLALADASHLSAFEGGSIPHMSAREAAVRARDAGVKRLVLTHLVPGSDPEAHRAEAEAAYGGPVEVALPGCTFTI
;
A
#
# COMPACT_ATOMS: atom_id res chain seq x y z
N THR A 1 -2.27 11.22 8.32
CA THR A 1 -3.61 10.94 7.74
C THR A 1 -4.29 9.83 8.53
N LEU A 2 -5.60 9.93 8.74
CA LEU A 2 -6.38 8.83 9.32
C LEU A 2 -6.51 7.70 8.31
N ALA A 3 -6.26 6.46 8.74
CA ALA A 3 -6.50 5.27 7.96
C ALA A 3 -8.00 4.91 7.94
N ASP A 4 -8.41 4.17 6.93
CA ASP A 4 -9.75 3.56 6.87
C ASP A 4 -9.72 2.23 7.66
N HIS A 5 -9.93 2.33 8.97
CA HIS A 5 -9.83 1.19 9.88
C HIS A 5 -10.79 1.37 11.08
N PRO A 6 -11.39 0.28 11.61
CA PRO A 6 -12.34 0.34 12.72
C PRO A 6 -11.75 0.89 14.02
N VAL A 7 -10.45 0.71 14.22
CA VAL A 7 -9.70 1.31 15.32
C VAL A 7 -8.95 2.52 14.77
N GLU A 8 -8.95 3.64 15.50
CA GLU A 8 -8.21 4.84 15.09
C GLU A 8 -6.75 4.48 14.77
N THR A 9 -6.39 4.65 13.52
CA THR A 9 -5.08 4.29 12.98
C THR A 9 -4.55 5.45 12.15
N LEU A 10 -3.27 5.77 12.30
CA LEU A 10 -2.62 6.87 11.59
C LEU A 10 -1.65 6.35 10.54
N GLY A 11 -1.80 6.83 9.32
CA GLY A 11 -0.82 6.65 8.24
C GLY A 11 0.20 7.78 8.26
N PRO A 12 1.46 7.52 8.67
CA PRO A 12 2.48 8.55 8.71
C PRO A 12 2.98 8.95 7.32
N THR A 13 3.22 10.25 7.16
CA THR A 13 3.95 10.82 6.03
C THR A 13 5.27 11.40 6.54
N VAL A 14 6.38 11.03 5.92
CA VAL A 14 7.72 11.49 6.29
C VAL A 14 8.38 12.18 5.10
N VAL A 15 8.86 13.39 5.31
CA VAL A 15 9.58 14.16 4.28
C VAL A 15 11.00 14.40 4.77
N VAL A 16 11.98 13.93 3.99
CA VAL A 16 13.42 14.10 4.27
C VAL A 16 14.13 14.40 2.95
N ASP A 17 14.94 15.45 2.94
CA ASP A 17 15.74 15.87 1.78
C ASP A 17 14.93 15.98 0.47
N GLY A 18 13.70 16.50 0.57
CA GLY A 18 12.79 16.66 -0.56
C GLY A 18 12.18 15.36 -1.08
N LYS A 19 12.36 14.25 -0.37
CA LYS A 19 11.74 12.95 -0.66
C LYS A 19 10.59 12.68 0.30
N THR A 20 9.49 12.17 -0.22
CA THR A 20 8.30 11.84 0.55
C THR A 20 8.07 10.34 0.64
N PHE A 21 8.00 9.84 1.85
CA PHE A 21 7.58 8.47 2.18
C PHE A 21 6.20 8.50 2.83
N VAL A 22 5.33 7.58 2.43
CA VAL A 22 4.00 7.38 3.03
C VAL A 22 3.83 5.92 3.42
N PHE A 23 3.35 5.69 4.63
CA PHE A 23 2.89 4.38 5.07
C PHE A 23 1.37 4.44 5.34
N THR A 24 0.61 3.55 4.73
CA THR A 24 -0.84 3.52 4.92
C THR A 24 -1.25 3.09 6.32
N SER A 25 -0.37 2.38 7.04
CA SER A 25 -0.75 1.54 8.18
C SER A 25 -1.82 0.53 7.76
N ASP A 26 -2.48 -0.12 8.71
CA ASP A 26 -3.61 -0.99 8.41
C ASP A 26 -4.77 -0.14 7.89
N SER A 27 -5.15 -0.32 6.64
CA SER A 27 -6.14 0.54 6.01
C SER A 27 -6.95 -0.19 4.94
N GLY A 28 -8.24 0.04 4.97
CA GLY A 28 -9.19 -0.43 3.98
C GLY A 28 -9.25 0.44 2.73
N PRO A 29 -10.14 0.07 1.79
CA PRO A 29 -10.23 0.72 0.48
C PRO A 29 -10.83 2.14 0.50
N GLY A 30 -11.28 2.63 1.63
CA GLY A 30 -11.74 4.03 1.78
C GLY A 30 -10.61 5.05 1.91
N TRP A 31 -9.35 4.62 2.07
CA TRP A 31 -8.20 5.49 2.18
C TRP A 31 -7.57 5.83 0.82
N ASP A 32 -7.00 7.03 0.69
CA ASP A 32 -6.35 7.46 -0.55
C ASP A 32 -4.99 8.09 -0.29
N PHE A 33 -4.03 7.79 -1.16
CA PHE A 33 -2.68 8.40 -1.13
C PHE A 33 -2.72 9.91 -1.37
N ALA A 34 -3.66 10.41 -2.17
CA ALA A 34 -3.80 11.83 -2.44
C ALA A 34 -4.10 12.65 -1.18
N ASP A 35 -4.72 12.05 -0.17
CA ASP A 35 -4.98 12.70 1.12
C ASP A 35 -3.72 12.78 2.00
N ALA A 36 -2.72 11.96 1.74
CA ALA A 36 -1.49 11.91 2.53
C ALA A 36 -0.44 12.93 2.05
N ALA A 37 -0.22 13.04 0.74
CA ALA A 37 0.74 13.97 0.16
C ALA A 37 0.49 14.19 -1.34
N PRO A 38 0.85 15.37 -1.89
CA PRO A 38 0.67 15.67 -3.31
C PRO A 38 1.65 14.92 -4.22
N GLU A 39 2.82 14.55 -3.70
CA GLU A 39 3.83 13.76 -4.40
C GLU A 39 4.41 12.73 -3.43
N ILE A 40 4.51 11.48 -3.88
CA ILE A 40 5.00 10.36 -3.06
C ILE A 40 6.10 9.62 -3.82
N ASP A 41 7.32 9.64 -3.26
CA ASP A 41 8.47 8.95 -3.85
C ASP A 41 8.44 7.45 -3.53
N LEU A 42 8.04 7.09 -2.31
CA LEU A 42 7.92 5.71 -1.86
C LEU A 42 6.67 5.54 -1.00
N ALA A 43 5.83 4.58 -1.34
CA ALA A 43 4.70 4.16 -0.52
C ALA A 43 4.89 2.73 -0.01
N LEU A 44 4.64 2.54 1.29
CA LEU A 44 4.47 1.23 1.91
C LEU A 44 2.98 1.05 2.20
N ALA A 45 2.34 0.08 1.55
CA ALA A 45 0.89 -0.04 1.53
C ALA A 45 0.39 -1.36 2.11
N ASP A 46 -0.66 -1.29 2.92
CA ASP A 46 -1.47 -2.46 3.29
C ASP A 46 -1.94 -3.16 2.01
N ALA A 47 -1.70 -4.45 1.92
CA ALA A 47 -2.10 -5.31 0.81
C ALA A 47 -2.36 -6.72 1.33
N SER A 48 -3.26 -6.83 2.32
CA SER A 48 -3.39 -8.05 3.12
C SER A 48 -3.91 -9.25 2.34
N HIS A 49 -4.72 -9.04 1.32
CA HIS A 49 -5.36 -10.12 0.55
C HIS A 49 -5.32 -9.87 -0.96
N LEU A 50 -5.71 -10.88 -1.72
CA LEU A 50 -5.87 -10.81 -3.18
C LEU A 50 -7.27 -10.30 -3.55
N SER A 51 -7.44 -9.83 -4.78
CA SER A 51 -8.69 -9.25 -5.27
C SER A 51 -9.89 -10.21 -5.19
N ALA A 52 -9.65 -11.52 -5.22
CA ALA A 52 -10.70 -12.53 -5.05
C ALA A 52 -11.44 -12.42 -3.71
N PHE A 53 -10.84 -11.78 -2.70
CA PHE A 53 -11.41 -11.58 -1.37
C PHE A 53 -11.89 -10.15 -1.12
N GLU A 54 -11.90 -9.28 -2.13
CA GLU A 54 -12.39 -7.92 -2.02
C GLU A 54 -13.89 -7.88 -1.67
N GLY A 55 -14.29 -6.79 -1.00
CA GLY A 55 -15.66 -6.57 -0.58
C GLY A 55 -15.94 -7.09 0.83
N GLY A 56 -17.17 -6.96 1.27
CA GLY A 56 -17.56 -7.28 2.63
C GLY A 56 -17.01 -6.28 3.64
N SER A 57 -16.69 -6.75 4.85
CA SER A 57 -16.25 -5.92 5.97
C SER A 57 -14.76 -6.07 6.30
N ILE A 58 -13.92 -6.41 5.33
CA ILE A 58 -12.47 -6.54 5.53
C ILE A 58 -11.87 -5.12 5.61
N PRO A 59 -11.28 -4.72 6.76
CA PRO A 59 -10.76 -3.36 6.96
C PRO A 59 -9.33 -3.20 6.43
N HIS A 60 -9.03 -3.84 5.31
CA HIS A 60 -7.71 -3.88 4.68
C HIS A 60 -7.86 -3.81 3.16
N MET A 61 -6.83 -3.29 2.48
CA MET A 61 -6.78 -3.31 1.03
C MET A 61 -6.33 -4.68 0.50
N SER A 62 -6.81 -5.03 -0.69
CA SER A 62 -6.17 -6.04 -1.52
C SER A 62 -4.91 -5.48 -2.18
N ALA A 63 -4.07 -6.38 -2.71
CA ALA A 63 -2.92 -5.99 -3.53
C ALA A 63 -3.35 -5.13 -4.73
N ARG A 64 -4.46 -5.48 -5.38
CA ARG A 64 -5.04 -4.70 -6.50
C ARG A 64 -5.52 -3.32 -6.06
N GLU A 65 -6.25 -3.22 -4.94
CA GLU A 65 -6.76 -1.95 -4.43
C GLU A 65 -5.64 -0.99 -4.06
N ALA A 66 -4.60 -1.46 -3.35
CA ALA A 66 -3.42 -0.67 -3.03
C ALA A 66 -2.72 -0.17 -4.29
N ALA A 67 -2.56 -1.04 -5.29
CA ALA A 67 -1.91 -0.73 -6.56
C ALA A 67 -2.69 0.30 -7.40
N VAL A 68 -4.01 0.17 -7.49
CA VAL A 68 -4.88 1.14 -8.20
C VAL A 68 -4.76 2.52 -7.57
N ARG A 69 -4.86 2.61 -6.23
CA ARG A 69 -4.75 3.89 -5.52
C ARG A 69 -3.38 4.52 -5.68
N ALA A 70 -2.32 3.72 -5.58
CA ALA A 70 -0.95 4.20 -5.78
C ALA A 70 -0.72 4.73 -7.20
N ARG A 71 -1.22 4.01 -8.21
CA ARG A 71 -1.17 4.46 -9.62
C ARG A 71 -1.92 5.78 -9.81
N ASP A 72 -3.14 5.87 -9.33
CA ASP A 72 -4.01 7.02 -9.53
C ASP A 72 -3.48 8.29 -8.82
N ALA A 73 -2.78 8.10 -7.70
CA ALA A 73 -2.08 9.18 -6.98
C ALA A 73 -0.67 9.48 -7.52
N GLY A 74 -0.20 8.76 -8.53
CA GLY A 74 1.13 8.97 -9.11
C GLY A 74 2.29 8.58 -8.19
N VAL A 75 2.08 7.62 -7.29
CA VAL A 75 3.16 7.09 -6.44
C VAL A 75 4.28 6.54 -7.30
N LYS A 76 5.51 6.97 -7.06
CA LYS A 76 6.66 6.63 -7.92
C LYS A 76 7.18 5.22 -7.67
N ARG A 77 7.10 4.74 -6.42
CA ARG A 77 7.55 3.40 -6.03
C ARG A 77 6.62 2.81 -4.99
N LEU A 78 6.03 1.66 -5.28
CA LEU A 78 5.09 0.97 -4.42
C LEU A 78 5.72 -0.28 -3.80
N VAL A 79 5.60 -0.40 -2.49
CA VAL A 79 5.97 -1.59 -1.71
C VAL A 79 4.74 -2.08 -0.96
N LEU A 80 4.41 -3.36 -1.09
CA LEU A 80 3.31 -4.00 -0.39
C LEU A 80 3.77 -4.54 0.96
N THR A 81 2.89 -4.49 1.95
CA THR A 81 3.12 -5.05 3.28
C THR A 81 1.83 -5.61 3.88
N HIS A 82 1.91 -6.14 5.09
CA HIS A 82 0.77 -6.64 5.86
C HIS A 82 0.02 -7.79 5.19
N LEU A 83 0.71 -8.62 4.42
CA LEU A 83 0.11 -9.79 3.79
C LEU A 83 -0.40 -10.78 4.84
N VAL A 84 -1.57 -11.36 4.61
CA VAL A 84 -2.12 -12.41 5.49
C VAL A 84 -1.09 -13.54 5.64
N PRO A 85 -0.79 -13.98 6.87
CA PRO A 85 0.15 -15.09 7.10
C PRO A 85 -0.19 -16.32 6.27
N GLY A 86 0.83 -16.89 5.62
CA GLY A 86 0.67 -18.06 4.75
C GLY A 86 0.26 -17.74 3.30
N SER A 87 -0.01 -16.47 2.96
CA SER A 87 -0.24 -16.08 1.57
C SER A 87 1.06 -16.03 0.77
N ASP A 88 0.94 -16.20 -0.55
CA ASP A 88 2.07 -16.13 -1.46
C ASP A 88 2.43 -14.68 -1.79
N PRO A 89 3.59 -14.16 -1.37
CA PRO A 89 4.02 -12.78 -1.68
C PRO A 89 4.12 -12.53 -3.19
N GLU A 90 4.49 -13.55 -3.97
CA GLU A 90 4.61 -13.43 -5.42
C GLU A 90 3.25 -13.24 -6.10
N ALA A 91 2.20 -13.89 -5.60
CA ALA A 91 0.84 -13.68 -6.09
C ALA A 91 0.36 -12.25 -5.82
N HIS A 92 0.64 -11.70 -4.63
CA HIS A 92 0.35 -10.29 -4.30
C HIS A 92 1.11 -9.33 -5.22
N ARG A 93 2.40 -9.58 -5.43
CA ARG A 93 3.22 -8.75 -6.31
C ARG A 93 2.69 -8.75 -7.74
N ALA A 94 2.41 -9.92 -8.31
CA ALA A 94 1.92 -10.05 -9.68
C ALA A 94 0.56 -9.36 -9.89
N GLU A 95 -0.37 -9.50 -8.95
CA GLU A 95 -1.67 -8.83 -9.00
C GLU A 95 -1.51 -7.30 -8.91
N ALA A 96 -0.65 -6.83 -8.03
CA ALA A 96 -0.37 -5.41 -7.90
C ALA A 96 0.30 -4.82 -9.14
N GLU A 97 1.29 -5.50 -9.72
CA GLU A 97 1.96 -5.06 -10.95
C GLU A 97 1.00 -4.90 -12.12
N ALA A 98 0.06 -5.84 -12.27
CA ALA A 98 -0.96 -5.76 -13.32
C ALA A 98 -1.84 -4.52 -13.18
N ALA A 99 -2.15 -4.10 -11.96
CA ALA A 99 -2.99 -2.93 -11.67
C ALA A 99 -2.19 -1.61 -11.63
N TYR A 100 -0.96 -1.64 -11.13
CA TYR A 100 -0.08 -0.48 -11.00
C TYR A 100 0.52 -0.03 -12.33
N GLY A 101 0.80 -0.98 -13.21
CA GLY A 101 1.38 -0.72 -14.53
C GLY A 101 2.90 -0.57 -14.52
N GLY A 102 3.56 -1.10 -13.51
CA GLY A 102 5.03 -1.07 -13.35
C GLY A 102 5.48 -2.03 -12.25
N PRO A 103 6.79 -2.08 -11.96
CA PRO A 103 7.32 -2.98 -10.93
C PRO A 103 6.78 -2.63 -9.55
N VAL A 104 6.47 -3.67 -8.77
CA VAL A 104 6.01 -3.57 -7.38
C VAL A 104 6.89 -4.47 -6.52
N GLU A 105 7.22 -3.99 -5.32
CA GLU A 105 8.01 -4.74 -4.35
C GLU A 105 7.12 -5.24 -3.20
N VAL A 106 7.59 -6.25 -2.48
CA VAL A 106 6.94 -6.76 -1.26
C VAL A 106 7.93 -6.67 -0.11
N ALA A 107 7.50 -6.07 0.98
CA ALA A 107 8.29 -5.99 2.21
C ALA A 107 8.26 -7.33 2.94
N LEU A 108 9.36 -8.05 2.90
CA LEU A 108 9.58 -9.26 3.68
C LEU A 108 10.44 -8.92 4.91
N PRO A 109 10.37 -9.72 5.99
CA PRO A 109 11.22 -9.51 7.16
C PRO A 109 12.69 -9.38 6.81
N GLY A 110 13.35 -8.33 7.29
CA GLY A 110 14.76 -8.04 7.02
C GLY A 110 15.05 -7.23 5.75
N CYS A 111 14.04 -6.91 4.93
CA CYS A 111 14.22 -6.03 3.78
C CYS A 111 14.44 -4.57 4.21
N THR A 112 15.28 -3.88 3.44
CA THR A 112 15.52 -2.44 3.57
C THR A 112 15.20 -1.76 2.25
N PHE A 113 14.49 -0.63 2.31
CA PHE A 113 14.16 0.17 1.13
C PHE A 113 14.73 1.57 1.32
N THR A 114 15.41 2.07 0.29
CA THR A 114 15.96 3.44 0.28
C THR A 114 15.08 4.32 -0.59
N ILE A 115 14.77 5.50 -0.08
CA ILE A 115 14.00 6.51 -0.80
C ILE A 115 14.89 7.33 -1.70
#